data_207686a3931103acebe6f0a6877695d3
#
_entry.id   207686a3931103acebe6f0a6877695d3
#
_cell.length_a   1.000
_cell.length_b   1.000
_cell.length_c   1.000
_cell.angle_alpha   90.00
_cell.angle_beta   90.00
_cell.angle_gamma   90.00
#
_symmetry.space_group_name_H-M   'P 1'
#
loop_
_entity.id
_entity.type
_entity.pdbx_description
1 polymer ?
#
loop_
_entity_poly.entity_id
_entity_poly.type
_entity_poly.pdbx_seq_one_letter_code
_entity_poly.pdbx_strand_id
1 'polypeptide(L)'
;MRTPEDAWWVRDNLRHAIDRLVELGYTVRGGQSEDPELIDPGGSAVETWREDYPYEERMTREDYEAEKYLFQIELLKFQYWGQDRGLKNVIVFEGRDAAGKGGTIKRFTEHLDPRSARTVALGKPSDREQGEWYFQRYIQHLPTAGEYQTFMGQAPLFEKMLVDSGIHLNKFWFSVTRHEQRTRFAIRQIDPVRRWKLSPVDLASLDRWEAYTDAKEQTFLRTDTDHAPWITIKSNDKKRGRINAMRYFLNQFDYDGKNTAVVHNPDPLIVRRGRLAVGD
;
A
#
# COMPACT_ATOMS: atom_id res chain seq x y z
N MET A 1 23.26 -8.94 25.69
CA MET A 1 22.73 -8.37 24.43
C MET A 1 22.26 -9.54 23.57
N ARG A 2 20.95 -9.59 23.19
CA ARG A 2 20.48 -10.59 22.23
C ARG A 2 20.98 -10.15 20.86
N THR A 3 21.57 -11.05 20.11
CA THR A 3 21.99 -10.75 18.74
C THR A 3 20.76 -10.51 17.84
N PRO A 4 20.86 -9.78 16.72
CA PRO A 4 19.76 -9.63 15.75
C PRO A 4 19.19 -10.98 15.29
N GLU A 5 19.98 -12.05 15.30
CA GLU A 5 19.60 -13.42 14.93
C GLU A 5 18.60 -14.06 15.93
N ASP A 6 18.55 -13.59 17.18
CA ASP A 6 17.59 -14.05 18.19
C ASP A 6 16.21 -13.37 18.10
N ALA A 7 16.07 -12.40 17.24
CA ALA A 7 14.84 -11.67 17.08
C ALA A 7 13.74 -12.59 16.50
N TRP A 8 12.53 -12.54 17.10
CA TRP A 8 11.40 -13.40 16.69
C TRP A 8 11.02 -13.24 15.21
N TRP A 9 11.25 -12.09 14.61
CA TRP A 9 10.94 -11.81 13.19
C TRP A 9 11.93 -12.46 12.21
N VAL A 10 13.03 -13.04 12.69
CA VAL A 10 14.01 -13.77 11.88
C VAL A 10 13.74 -15.28 11.89
N ARG A 11 12.89 -15.79 12.81
CA ARG A 11 12.65 -17.22 13.03
C ARG A 11 11.76 -17.83 11.94
N ASP A 12 12.01 -19.10 11.61
CA ASP A 12 11.27 -19.84 10.59
C ASP A 12 9.81 -20.16 10.98
N ASN A 13 9.49 -20.25 12.27
CA ASN A 13 8.13 -20.54 12.76
C ASN A 13 7.42 -19.27 13.27
N LEU A 14 7.12 -18.37 12.36
CA LEU A 14 6.60 -17.04 12.66
C LEU A 14 5.19 -17.03 13.28
N ARG A 15 4.30 -17.94 12.85
CA ARG A 15 2.96 -18.04 13.45
C ARG A 15 3.03 -18.28 14.94
N HIS A 16 3.78 -19.30 15.34
CA HIS A 16 3.95 -19.63 16.76
C HIS A 16 4.65 -18.50 17.53
N ALA A 17 5.61 -17.83 16.91
CA ALA A 17 6.29 -16.69 17.53
C ALA A 17 5.36 -15.50 17.74
N ILE A 18 4.51 -15.17 16.76
CA ILE A 18 3.53 -14.06 16.87
C ILE A 18 2.50 -14.34 17.96
N ASP A 19 2.02 -15.56 18.11
CA ASP A 19 1.04 -15.93 19.14
C ASP A 19 1.60 -15.79 20.57
N ARG A 20 2.92 -15.90 20.74
CA ARG A 20 3.59 -15.83 22.03
C ARG A 20 4.23 -14.46 22.36
N LEU A 21 4.06 -13.46 21.52
CA LEU A 21 4.74 -12.17 21.72
C LEU A 21 4.42 -11.51 23.07
N VAL A 22 3.17 -11.58 23.50
CA VAL A 22 2.76 -11.04 24.82
C VAL A 22 3.43 -11.78 25.96
N GLU A 23 3.51 -13.11 25.89
CA GLU A 23 4.21 -13.95 26.86
C GLU A 23 5.72 -13.66 26.89
N LEU A 24 6.27 -13.28 25.74
CA LEU A 24 7.67 -12.87 25.59
C LEU A 24 7.93 -11.42 26.05
N GLY A 25 6.89 -10.70 26.52
CA GLY A 25 7.00 -9.35 27.04
C GLY A 25 6.96 -8.23 26.01
N TYR A 26 6.58 -8.51 24.76
CA TYR A 26 6.36 -7.45 23.77
C TYR A 26 5.05 -6.71 24.03
N THR A 27 5.09 -5.39 23.84
CA THR A 27 3.93 -4.50 24.03
C THR A 27 3.78 -3.54 22.85
N VAL A 28 2.63 -2.84 22.80
CA VAL A 28 2.38 -1.83 21.77
C VAL A 28 2.25 -0.47 22.43
N ARG A 29 3.07 0.48 22.00
CA ARG A 29 3.01 1.89 22.39
C ARG A 29 2.25 2.68 21.33
N GLY A 30 1.43 3.65 21.77
CA GLY A 30 0.68 4.51 20.85
C GLY A 30 -0.46 3.79 20.13
N GLY A 31 -1.12 2.81 20.75
CA GLY A 31 -2.24 2.07 20.16
C GLY A 31 -3.40 2.94 19.67
N GLN A 32 -3.58 4.14 20.24
CA GLN A 32 -4.55 5.13 19.76
C GLN A 32 -4.08 5.90 18.52
N SER A 33 -2.80 5.85 18.19
CA SER A 33 -2.23 6.53 17.03
C SER A 33 -2.42 5.71 15.76
N GLU A 34 -2.24 6.35 14.60
CA GLU A 34 -2.28 5.66 13.30
C GLU A 34 -1.05 4.77 13.06
N ASP A 35 0.06 5.09 13.70
CA ASP A 35 1.35 4.40 13.60
C ASP A 35 1.84 3.95 14.99
N PRO A 36 1.24 2.89 15.57
CA PRO A 36 1.72 2.31 16.80
C PRO A 36 3.09 1.66 16.61
N GLU A 37 3.84 1.58 17.69
CA GLU A 37 5.16 0.98 17.73
C GLU A 37 5.14 -0.32 18.53
N LEU A 38 5.85 -1.32 18.04
CA LEU A 38 6.15 -2.53 18.79
C LEU A 38 7.31 -2.22 19.74
N ILE A 39 7.13 -2.54 21.01
CA ILE A 39 8.14 -2.36 22.05
C ILE A 39 8.63 -3.73 22.49
N ASP A 40 9.92 -3.91 22.50
CA ASP A 40 10.57 -5.13 22.95
C ASP A 40 10.52 -5.29 24.49
N PRO A 41 10.86 -6.46 25.05
CA PRO A 41 10.89 -6.70 26.49
C PRO A 41 11.88 -5.81 27.26
N GLY A 42 12.83 -5.19 26.57
CA GLY A 42 13.79 -4.23 27.11
C GLY A 42 13.26 -2.79 27.16
N GLY A 43 12.04 -2.54 26.66
CA GLY A 43 11.42 -1.21 26.59
C GLY A 43 11.81 -0.37 25.37
N SER A 44 12.57 -0.92 24.42
CA SER A 44 13.01 -0.23 23.20
C SER A 44 12.03 -0.46 22.06
N ALA A 45 11.90 0.54 21.17
CA ALA A 45 11.13 0.39 19.94
C ALA A 45 11.83 -0.57 18.96
N VAL A 46 11.04 -1.45 18.35
CA VAL A 46 11.51 -2.35 17.28
C VAL A 46 11.55 -1.58 15.98
N GLU A 47 12.74 -1.23 15.50
CA GLU A 47 12.95 -0.31 14.38
C GLU A 47 13.15 -1.02 13.03
N THR A 48 12.35 -2.04 12.72
CA THR A 48 12.41 -2.76 11.44
C THR A 48 12.11 -1.89 10.21
N TRP A 49 11.52 -0.74 10.41
CA TRP A 49 11.26 0.24 9.36
C TRP A 49 12.55 0.77 8.71
N ARG A 50 13.71 0.70 9.39
CA ARG A 50 15.01 1.13 8.87
C ARG A 50 15.57 0.23 7.78
N GLU A 51 15.09 -1.01 7.70
CA GLU A 51 15.53 -1.98 6.70
C GLU A 51 15.31 -1.41 5.29
N ASP A 52 16.37 -1.30 4.49
CA ASP A 52 16.38 -0.76 3.13
C ASP A 52 15.64 0.57 2.95
N TYR A 53 15.60 1.37 4.01
CA TYR A 53 14.89 2.65 3.99
C TYR A 53 15.87 3.82 3.84
N PRO A 54 15.62 4.79 2.91
CA PRO A 54 16.61 5.80 2.53
C PRO A 54 16.78 6.95 3.52
N TYR A 55 16.03 6.94 4.64
CA TYR A 55 16.08 8.00 5.63
C TYR A 55 16.47 7.47 7.00
N GLU A 56 17.25 8.27 7.76
CA GLU A 56 17.66 7.92 9.11
C GLU A 56 16.51 8.03 10.12
N GLU A 57 15.51 8.89 9.83
CA GLU A 57 14.37 9.14 10.69
C GLU A 57 13.05 9.01 9.94
N ARG A 58 12.03 8.53 10.64
CA ARG A 58 10.66 8.57 10.13
C ARG A 58 10.16 10.02 10.16
N MET A 59 9.28 10.33 9.23
CA MET A 59 8.52 11.58 9.25
C MET A 59 7.84 11.77 10.61
N THR A 60 7.98 12.93 11.22
CA THR A 60 7.33 13.22 12.49
C THR A 60 5.80 13.21 12.34
N ARG A 61 5.09 13.09 13.44
CA ARG A 61 3.62 13.18 13.38
C ARG A 61 3.17 14.60 13.06
N GLU A 62 3.84 15.58 13.58
CA GLU A 62 3.53 17.00 13.37
C GLU A 62 3.69 17.37 11.90
N ASP A 63 4.84 17.06 11.29
CA ASP A 63 5.08 17.31 9.85
C ASP A 63 4.06 16.57 8.99
N TYR A 64 3.76 15.32 9.33
CA TYR A 64 2.79 14.53 8.60
C TYR A 64 1.38 15.13 8.65
N GLU A 65 0.90 15.54 9.81
CA GLU A 65 -0.45 16.13 9.94
C GLU A 65 -0.53 17.46 9.19
N ALA A 66 0.53 18.29 9.25
CA ALA A 66 0.61 19.54 8.52
C ALA A 66 0.57 19.32 7.00
N GLU A 67 1.47 18.48 6.47
CA GLU A 67 1.52 18.18 5.03
C GLU A 67 0.23 17.48 4.56
N LYS A 68 -0.27 16.50 5.31
CA LYS A 68 -1.51 15.78 4.99
C LYS A 68 -2.68 16.76 4.79
N TYR A 69 -2.84 17.72 5.68
CA TYR A 69 -3.90 18.72 5.60
C TYR A 69 -3.81 19.53 4.30
N LEU A 70 -2.61 19.98 3.93
CA LEU A 70 -2.39 20.68 2.66
C LEU A 70 -2.75 19.81 1.45
N PHE A 71 -2.36 18.53 1.45
CA PHE A 71 -2.72 17.60 0.38
C PHE A 71 -4.22 17.32 0.31
N GLN A 72 -4.93 17.31 1.42
CA GLN A 72 -6.38 17.16 1.45
C GLN A 72 -7.08 18.37 0.81
N ILE A 73 -6.56 19.58 1.03
CA ILE A 73 -7.02 20.79 0.31
C ILE A 73 -6.78 20.67 -1.20
N GLU A 74 -5.59 20.22 -1.59
CA GLU A 74 -5.25 20.05 -3.01
C GLU A 74 -6.11 18.96 -3.69
N LEU A 75 -6.44 17.88 -3.00
CA LEU A 75 -7.36 16.84 -3.48
C LEU A 75 -8.78 17.38 -3.69
N LEU A 76 -9.27 18.28 -2.82
CA LEU A 76 -10.57 18.93 -3.00
C LEU A 76 -10.57 19.87 -4.23
N LYS A 77 -9.53 20.68 -4.41
CA LYS A 77 -9.38 21.53 -5.61
C LYS A 77 -9.37 20.67 -6.88
N PHE A 78 -8.59 19.59 -6.86
CA PHE A 78 -8.55 18.63 -7.97
C PHE A 78 -9.91 17.99 -8.24
N GLN A 79 -10.68 17.63 -7.20
CA GLN A 79 -12.00 17.04 -7.36
C GLN A 79 -12.95 18.00 -8.07
N TYR A 80 -13.06 19.26 -7.62
CA TYR A 80 -13.92 20.26 -8.27
C TYR A 80 -13.50 20.51 -9.72
N TRP A 81 -12.23 20.75 -9.95
CA TRP A 81 -11.69 20.94 -11.28
C TRP A 81 -11.95 19.74 -12.22
N GLY A 82 -11.82 18.51 -11.71
CA GLY A 82 -12.10 17.31 -12.46
C GLY A 82 -13.58 17.11 -12.77
N GLN A 83 -14.47 17.47 -11.83
CA GLN A 83 -15.92 17.43 -12.03
C GLN A 83 -16.34 18.36 -13.16
N ASP A 84 -15.87 19.62 -13.16
CA ASP A 84 -16.19 20.62 -14.18
C ASP A 84 -15.76 20.17 -15.60
N ARG A 85 -14.74 19.32 -15.68
CA ARG A 85 -14.19 18.81 -16.94
C ARG A 85 -14.66 17.40 -17.31
N GLY A 86 -15.49 16.78 -16.46
CA GLY A 86 -15.94 15.40 -16.66
C GLY A 86 -14.80 14.37 -16.59
N LEU A 87 -13.74 14.69 -15.85
CA LEU A 87 -12.55 13.84 -15.74
C LEU A 87 -12.87 12.55 -15.02
N LYS A 88 -12.38 11.44 -15.54
CA LYS A 88 -12.53 10.12 -14.93
C LYS A 88 -11.18 9.59 -14.48
N ASN A 89 -11.05 9.33 -13.19
CA ASN A 89 -9.82 8.77 -12.60
C ASN A 89 -10.11 7.43 -11.94
N VAL A 90 -9.22 6.48 -12.17
CA VAL A 90 -9.18 5.19 -11.47
C VAL A 90 -7.81 5.06 -10.80
N ILE A 91 -7.79 4.81 -9.51
CA ILE A 91 -6.55 4.57 -8.78
C ILE A 91 -6.59 3.16 -8.20
N VAL A 92 -5.65 2.34 -8.60
CA VAL A 92 -5.44 0.98 -8.11
C VAL A 92 -4.38 1.01 -7.01
N PHE A 93 -4.72 0.46 -5.86
CA PHE A 93 -3.82 0.35 -4.70
C PHE A 93 -3.51 -1.11 -4.44
N GLU A 94 -2.34 -1.54 -4.87
CA GLU A 94 -1.84 -2.88 -4.68
C GLU A 94 -0.58 -2.90 -3.79
N GLY A 95 -0.12 -4.07 -3.43
CA GLY A 95 1.06 -4.26 -2.60
C GLY A 95 0.86 -5.28 -1.51
N ARG A 96 1.91 -5.55 -0.74
CA ARG A 96 1.91 -6.57 0.31
C ARG A 96 0.90 -6.27 1.42
N ASP A 97 0.53 -7.30 2.15
CA ASP A 97 -0.29 -7.13 3.34
C ASP A 97 0.45 -6.27 4.36
N ALA A 98 -0.33 -5.51 5.13
CA ALA A 98 0.16 -4.52 6.07
C ALA A 98 1.01 -3.37 5.47
N ALA A 99 1.20 -3.28 4.15
CA ALA A 99 1.96 -2.19 3.50
C ALA A 99 1.33 -0.80 3.65
N GLY A 100 0.06 -0.69 4.08
CA GLY A 100 -0.57 0.60 4.37
C GLY A 100 -1.60 1.06 3.34
N LYS A 101 -1.97 0.22 2.37
CA LYS A 101 -2.97 0.52 1.31
C LYS A 101 -4.24 1.19 1.83
N GLY A 102 -4.98 0.53 2.71
CA GLY A 102 -6.25 1.05 3.24
C GLY A 102 -6.11 2.38 4.00
N GLY A 103 -4.99 2.59 4.70
CA GLY A 103 -4.70 3.87 5.33
C GLY A 103 -4.45 4.98 4.33
N THR A 104 -3.82 4.68 3.21
CA THR A 104 -3.57 5.64 2.12
C THR A 104 -4.87 5.97 1.39
N ILE A 105 -5.67 4.96 1.02
CA ILE A 105 -7.00 5.15 0.41
C ILE A 105 -7.84 6.08 1.27
N LYS A 106 -7.90 5.83 2.59
CA LYS A 106 -8.62 6.70 3.51
C LYS A 106 -8.15 8.15 3.43
N ARG A 107 -6.84 8.42 3.31
CA ARG A 107 -6.31 9.79 3.23
C ARG A 107 -6.61 10.49 1.90
N PHE A 108 -6.69 9.72 0.82
CA PHE A 108 -7.15 10.24 -0.47
C PHE A 108 -8.62 10.65 -0.45
N THR A 109 -9.48 9.93 0.28
CA THR A 109 -10.94 10.09 0.19
C THR A 109 -11.58 10.77 1.40
N GLU A 110 -10.83 11.02 2.48
CA GLU A 110 -11.33 11.45 3.79
C GLU A 110 -12.23 12.70 3.75
N HIS A 111 -11.93 13.63 2.85
CA HIS A 111 -12.67 14.90 2.72
C HIS A 111 -13.30 15.09 1.34
N LEU A 112 -13.18 14.11 0.44
CA LEU A 112 -13.79 14.18 -0.88
C LEU A 112 -15.30 13.93 -0.81
N ASP A 113 -16.05 14.53 -1.71
CA ASP A 113 -17.48 14.24 -1.89
C ASP A 113 -17.65 12.76 -2.32
N PRO A 114 -18.32 11.93 -1.50
CA PRO A 114 -18.49 10.50 -1.79
C PRO A 114 -19.37 10.22 -3.01
N ARG A 115 -20.13 11.23 -3.51
CA ARG A 115 -20.89 11.10 -4.75
C ARG A 115 -19.98 11.09 -5.98
N SER A 116 -18.81 11.71 -5.87
CA SER A 116 -17.85 11.87 -6.96
C SER A 116 -16.60 11.05 -6.78
N ALA A 117 -16.23 10.71 -5.54
CA ALA A 117 -15.11 9.86 -5.22
C ALA A 117 -15.57 8.70 -4.34
N ARG A 118 -15.41 7.48 -4.80
CA ARG A 118 -15.79 6.28 -4.06
C ARG A 118 -14.66 5.27 -3.97
N THR A 119 -14.59 4.60 -2.85
CA THR A 119 -13.70 3.44 -2.66
C THR A 119 -14.46 2.17 -3.03
N VAL A 120 -13.88 1.36 -3.89
CA VAL A 120 -14.38 0.02 -4.23
C VAL A 120 -13.49 -1.01 -3.55
N ALA A 121 -14.04 -1.71 -2.56
CA ALA A 121 -13.39 -2.83 -1.88
C ALA A 121 -14.22 -4.07 -2.15
N LEU A 122 -13.71 -4.97 -2.99
CA LEU A 122 -14.41 -6.21 -3.33
C LEU A 122 -14.13 -7.27 -2.25
N GLY A 123 -15.16 -7.99 -1.79
CA GLY A 123 -15.01 -9.17 -0.93
C GLY A 123 -14.59 -10.41 -1.73
N LYS A 124 -14.62 -11.61 -1.13
CA LYS A 124 -14.46 -12.86 -1.88
C LYS A 124 -15.53 -12.94 -2.97
N PRO A 125 -15.19 -13.43 -4.19
CA PRO A 125 -16.17 -13.62 -5.24
C PRO A 125 -17.20 -14.66 -4.83
N SER A 126 -18.46 -14.41 -5.19
CA SER A 126 -19.53 -15.40 -5.13
C SER A 126 -19.31 -16.48 -6.20
N ASP A 127 -19.94 -17.65 -6.03
CA ASP A 127 -19.84 -18.74 -7.01
C ASP A 127 -20.31 -18.31 -8.41
N ARG A 128 -21.24 -17.36 -8.51
CA ARG A 128 -21.68 -16.78 -9.76
C ARG A 128 -20.56 -15.94 -10.42
N GLU A 129 -19.90 -15.10 -9.65
CA GLU A 129 -18.81 -14.22 -10.13
C GLU A 129 -17.56 -15.01 -10.51
N GLN A 130 -17.40 -16.25 -10.01
CA GLN A 130 -16.34 -17.16 -10.44
C GLN A 130 -16.52 -17.65 -11.90
N GLY A 131 -17.76 -17.67 -12.40
CA GLY A 131 -18.07 -18.00 -13.79
C GLY A 131 -18.11 -16.80 -14.74
N GLU A 132 -17.99 -15.60 -14.23
CA GLU A 132 -18.02 -14.36 -15.01
C GLU A 132 -16.63 -13.97 -15.55
N TRP A 133 -16.61 -13.13 -16.58
CA TRP A 133 -15.35 -12.67 -17.17
C TRP A 133 -14.50 -11.95 -16.11
N TYR A 134 -13.21 -12.30 -16.00
CA TYR A 134 -12.27 -11.92 -14.95
C TYR A 134 -12.26 -10.41 -14.61
N PHE A 135 -12.43 -9.53 -15.60
CA PHE A 135 -12.44 -8.09 -15.43
C PHE A 135 -13.75 -7.50 -14.91
N GLN A 136 -14.83 -8.24 -14.92
CA GLN A 136 -16.10 -7.78 -14.34
C GLN A 136 -15.99 -7.57 -12.85
N ARG A 137 -15.08 -8.32 -12.24
CA ARG A 137 -14.79 -8.20 -10.84
C ARG A 137 -13.30 -7.94 -10.65
N TYR A 138 -12.90 -6.69 -10.71
CA TYR A 138 -11.51 -6.30 -10.58
C TYR A 138 -10.84 -6.97 -9.36
N ILE A 139 -10.13 -8.07 -9.61
CA ILE A 139 -8.95 -8.60 -8.91
C ILE A 139 -9.08 -8.84 -7.40
N GLN A 140 -9.85 -9.86 -6.99
CA GLN A 140 -9.73 -10.45 -5.65
C GLN A 140 -9.71 -11.99 -5.64
N HIS A 141 -9.29 -12.60 -6.73
CA HIS A 141 -9.00 -14.02 -6.72
C HIS A 141 -7.49 -14.24 -6.54
N LEU A 142 -7.17 -15.26 -5.72
CA LEU A 142 -5.96 -16.04 -5.98
C LEU A 142 -6.31 -16.90 -7.21
N PRO A 143 -5.91 -16.51 -8.43
CA PRO A 143 -6.28 -17.25 -9.61
C PRO A 143 -5.57 -18.60 -9.61
N THR A 144 -6.19 -19.60 -10.20
CA THR A 144 -5.44 -20.79 -10.60
C THR A 144 -4.29 -20.39 -11.54
N ALA A 145 -3.27 -21.22 -11.68
CA ALA A 145 -2.13 -20.89 -12.53
C ALA A 145 -2.54 -20.55 -13.99
N GLY A 146 -3.59 -21.18 -14.52
CA GLY A 146 -4.14 -20.87 -15.85
C GLY A 146 -4.86 -19.54 -15.93
N GLU A 147 -5.67 -19.20 -14.96
CA GLU A 147 -6.36 -17.90 -14.85
C GLU A 147 -5.38 -16.75 -14.68
N TYR A 148 -4.32 -16.96 -13.88
CA TYR A 148 -3.25 -15.98 -13.73
C TYR A 148 -2.54 -15.67 -15.05
N GLN A 149 -2.20 -16.67 -15.87
CA GLN A 149 -1.55 -16.47 -17.17
C GLN A 149 -2.48 -15.72 -18.14
N THR A 150 -3.75 -16.07 -18.16
CA THR A 150 -4.78 -15.40 -18.99
C THR A 150 -4.91 -13.93 -18.56
N PHE A 151 -5.00 -13.67 -17.26
CA PHE A 151 -5.04 -12.32 -16.70
C PHE A 151 -3.82 -11.49 -17.13
N MET A 152 -2.62 -12.01 -16.96
CA MET A 152 -1.39 -11.30 -17.30
C MET A 152 -1.30 -10.94 -18.80
N GLY A 153 -1.94 -11.73 -19.66
CA GLY A 153 -2.04 -11.41 -21.09
C GLY A 153 -3.11 -10.38 -21.44
N GLN A 154 -4.21 -10.35 -20.69
CA GLN A 154 -5.37 -9.49 -20.98
C GLN A 154 -5.35 -8.15 -20.26
N ALA A 155 -4.73 -8.06 -19.09
CA ALA A 155 -4.72 -6.85 -18.27
C ALA A 155 -4.17 -5.63 -19.04
N PRO A 156 -3.04 -5.68 -19.75
CA PRO A 156 -2.52 -4.53 -20.49
C PRO A 156 -3.46 -4.04 -21.60
N LEU A 157 -4.19 -4.95 -22.24
CA LEU A 157 -5.16 -4.61 -23.30
C LEU A 157 -6.38 -3.89 -22.70
N PHE A 158 -6.89 -4.41 -21.58
CA PHE A 158 -8.00 -3.79 -20.87
C PHE A 158 -7.62 -2.41 -20.32
N GLU A 159 -6.46 -2.28 -19.70
CA GLU A 159 -5.93 -1.01 -19.22
C GLU A 159 -5.80 0.00 -20.37
N LYS A 160 -5.29 -0.45 -21.52
CA LYS A 160 -5.22 0.41 -22.72
C LYS A 160 -6.60 0.88 -23.17
N MET A 161 -7.60 0.00 -23.21
CA MET A 161 -8.97 0.39 -23.56
C MET A 161 -9.54 1.44 -22.60
N LEU A 162 -9.27 1.34 -21.29
CA LEU A 162 -9.68 2.35 -20.31
C LEU A 162 -9.00 3.70 -20.59
N VAL A 163 -7.70 3.70 -20.82
CA VAL A 163 -6.94 4.92 -21.12
C VAL A 163 -7.38 5.55 -22.44
N ASP A 164 -7.57 4.75 -23.50
CA ASP A 164 -8.06 5.23 -24.79
C ASP A 164 -9.50 5.81 -24.70
N SER A 165 -10.29 5.37 -23.72
CA SER A 165 -11.63 5.94 -23.44
C SER A 165 -11.59 7.21 -22.60
N GLY A 166 -10.41 7.77 -22.31
CA GLY A 166 -10.22 9.01 -21.56
C GLY A 166 -10.20 8.83 -20.03
N ILE A 167 -10.00 7.61 -19.53
CA ILE A 167 -9.84 7.35 -18.10
C ILE A 167 -8.36 7.51 -17.71
N HIS A 168 -8.07 8.32 -16.72
CA HIS A 168 -6.75 8.40 -16.11
C HIS A 168 -6.56 7.24 -15.13
N LEU A 169 -5.74 6.26 -15.51
CA LEU A 169 -5.47 5.06 -14.72
C LEU A 169 -4.14 5.21 -13.99
N ASN A 170 -4.18 5.19 -12.65
CA ASN A 170 -3.01 5.20 -11.79
C ASN A 170 -2.89 3.87 -11.05
N LYS A 171 -1.73 3.22 -11.10
CA LYS A 171 -1.48 1.95 -10.42
C LYS A 171 -0.35 2.12 -9.40
N PHE A 172 -0.70 2.04 -8.12
CA PHE A 172 0.27 2.10 -7.02
C PHE A 172 0.56 0.71 -6.46
N TRP A 173 1.84 0.44 -6.28
CA TRP A 173 2.31 -0.72 -5.54
C TRP A 173 3.00 -0.26 -4.24
N PHE A 174 2.38 -0.56 -3.11
CA PHE A 174 2.95 -0.27 -1.79
C PHE A 174 3.93 -1.36 -1.38
N SER A 175 5.21 -1.00 -1.31
CA SER A 175 6.30 -1.89 -0.92
C SER A 175 6.61 -1.71 0.57
N VAL A 176 6.80 -2.82 1.26
CA VAL A 176 7.25 -2.88 2.65
C VAL A 176 8.28 -4.01 2.75
N THR A 177 9.29 -3.84 3.59
CA THR A 177 10.29 -4.90 3.81
C THR A 177 9.70 -6.05 4.62
N ARG A 178 10.38 -7.20 4.56
CA ARG A 178 9.92 -8.44 5.21
C ARG A 178 9.82 -8.27 6.73
N HIS A 179 10.83 -7.69 7.35
CA HIS A 179 10.85 -7.52 8.80
C HIS A 179 9.82 -6.48 9.25
N GLU A 180 9.67 -5.39 8.51
CA GLU A 180 8.65 -4.38 8.82
C GLU A 180 7.23 -4.94 8.66
N GLN A 181 6.95 -5.76 7.66
CA GLN A 181 5.65 -6.44 7.52
C GLN A 181 5.35 -7.32 8.74
N ARG A 182 6.34 -8.12 9.17
CA ARG A 182 6.23 -8.99 10.35
C ARG A 182 5.95 -8.19 11.61
N THR A 183 6.68 -7.09 11.83
CA THR A 183 6.45 -6.18 12.95
C THR A 183 5.04 -5.60 12.94
N ARG A 184 4.51 -5.23 11.77
CA ARG A 184 3.13 -4.76 11.63
C ARG A 184 2.08 -5.83 11.95
N PHE A 185 2.34 -7.09 11.61
CA PHE A 185 1.47 -8.21 12.02
C PHE A 185 1.54 -8.44 13.52
N ALA A 186 2.72 -8.36 14.13
CA ALA A 186 2.88 -8.43 15.58
C ALA A 186 2.05 -7.34 16.31
N ILE A 187 2.14 -6.11 15.83
CA ILE A 187 1.31 -5.01 16.36
C ILE A 187 -0.18 -5.33 16.23
N ARG A 188 -0.63 -5.88 15.09
CA ARG A 188 -2.05 -6.26 14.92
C ARG A 188 -2.48 -7.38 15.85
N GLN A 189 -1.59 -8.32 16.18
CA GLN A 189 -1.88 -9.42 17.10
C GLN A 189 -2.04 -8.93 18.54
N ILE A 190 -1.16 -8.00 18.96
CA ILE A 190 -1.13 -7.50 20.33
C ILE A 190 -2.21 -6.44 20.57
N ASP A 191 -2.42 -5.53 19.61
CA ASP A 191 -3.35 -4.41 19.74
C ASP A 191 -4.81 -4.86 19.51
N PRO A 192 -5.69 -4.83 20.54
CA PRO A 192 -7.07 -5.29 20.43
C PRO A 192 -7.87 -4.55 19.36
N VAL A 193 -7.60 -3.25 19.16
CA VAL A 193 -8.30 -2.40 18.17
C VAL A 193 -7.92 -2.76 16.73
N ARG A 194 -6.77 -3.43 16.53
CA ARG A 194 -6.28 -3.82 15.20
C ARG A 194 -6.34 -5.30 14.91
N ARG A 195 -6.65 -6.12 15.91
CA ARG A 195 -6.67 -7.58 15.78
C ARG A 195 -7.62 -8.07 14.69
N TRP A 196 -8.74 -7.39 14.47
CA TRP A 196 -9.69 -7.72 13.40
C TRP A 196 -9.11 -7.56 11.98
N LYS A 197 -8.00 -6.80 11.82
CA LYS A 197 -7.27 -6.64 10.55
C LYS A 197 -6.30 -7.78 10.26
N LEU A 198 -6.10 -8.68 11.20
CA LEU A 198 -5.23 -9.84 11.03
C LEU A 198 -6.08 -11.04 10.60
N SER A 199 -6.09 -11.32 9.31
CA SER A 199 -6.83 -12.43 8.74
C SER A 199 -6.00 -13.72 8.72
N PRO A 200 -6.65 -14.91 8.61
CA PRO A 200 -5.92 -16.16 8.37
C PRO A 200 -5.05 -16.14 7.12
N VAL A 201 -5.43 -15.35 6.11
CA VAL A 201 -4.66 -15.16 4.87
C VAL A 201 -3.39 -14.37 5.14
N ASP A 202 -3.46 -13.29 5.97
CA ASP A 202 -2.28 -12.52 6.38
C ASP A 202 -1.25 -13.44 7.06
N LEU A 203 -1.71 -14.29 7.98
CA LEU A 203 -0.84 -15.25 8.68
C LEU A 203 -0.25 -16.32 7.72
N ALA A 204 -1.03 -16.75 6.72
CA ALA A 204 -0.56 -17.69 5.70
C ALA A 204 0.46 -17.06 4.74
N SER A 205 0.44 -15.74 4.58
CA SER A 205 1.37 -15.01 3.70
C SER A 205 2.79 -14.89 4.29
N LEU A 206 2.93 -15.03 5.62
CA LEU A 206 4.23 -14.90 6.31
C LEU A 206 5.29 -15.85 5.78
N ASP A 207 4.90 -17.08 5.45
CA ASP A 207 5.81 -18.13 4.98
C ASP A 207 5.96 -18.15 3.45
N ARG A 208 5.28 -17.23 2.73
CA ARG A 208 5.24 -17.17 1.27
C ARG A 208 5.88 -15.91 0.69
N TRP A 209 6.81 -15.32 1.42
CA TRP A 209 7.43 -14.06 1.01
C TRP A 209 8.01 -14.11 -0.41
N GLU A 210 8.80 -15.15 -0.72
CA GLU A 210 9.46 -15.32 -2.02
C GLU A 210 8.43 -15.50 -3.15
N ALA A 211 7.42 -16.36 -2.96
CA ALA A 211 6.36 -16.56 -3.95
C ALA A 211 5.58 -15.26 -4.26
N TYR A 212 5.36 -14.42 -3.25
CA TYR A 212 4.75 -13.10 -3.46
C TYR A 212 5.71 -12.11 -4.14
N THR A 213 7.03 -12.25 -3.93
CA THR A 213 8.04 -11.46 -4.63
C THR A 213 8.04 -11.82 -6.12
N ASP A 214 8.10 -13.11 -6.44
CA ASP A 214 8.04 -13.60 -7.81
C ASP A 214 6.76 -13.12 -8.52
N ALA A 215 5.61 -13.22 -7.85
CA ALA A 215 4.34 -12.75 -8.40
C ALA A 215 4.34 -11.24 -8.66
N LYS A 216 4.92 -10.42 -7.75
CA LYS A 216 5.12 -8.97 -7.93
C LYS A 216 5.94 -8.69 -9.20
N GLU A 217 7.08 -9.35 -9.31
CA GLU A 217 8.01 -9.14 -10.43
C GLU A 217 7.38 -9.54 -11.75
N GLN A 218 6.71 -10.69 -11.81
CA GLN A 218 5.96 -11.09 -13.00
C GLN A 218 4.84 -10.11 -13.36
N THR A 219 4.17 -9.54 -12.35
CA THR A 219 3.16 -8.49 -12.57
C THR A 219 3.79 -7.25 -13.21
N PHE A 220 4.91 -6.77 -12.70
CA PHE A 220 5.60 -5.61 -13.27
C PHE A 220 6.13 -5.89 -14.66
N LEU A 221 6.77 -7.02 -14.88
CA LEU A 221 7.31 -7.39 -16.21
C LEU A 221 6.23 -7.45 -17.29
N ARG A 222 5.02 -7.87 -16.95
CA ARG A 222 3.94 -8.09 -17.93
C ARG A 222 2.94 -6.94 -18.02
N THR A 223 2.74 -6.18 -16.97
CA THR A 223 1.67 -5.16 -16.89
C THR A 223 2.16 -3.75 -16.61
N ASP A 224 3.48 -3.51 -16.45
CA ASP A 224 4.03 -2.14 -16.38
C ASP A 224 4.21 -1.58 -17.81
N THR A 225 3.14 -1.02 -18.34
CA THR A 225 3.10 -0.44 -19.69
C THR A 225 3.28 1.08 -19.66
N ASP A 226 3.59 1.68 -20.82
CA ASP A 226 3.76 3.14 -20.88
C ASP A 226 2.44 3.91 -20.75
N HIS A 227 1.32 3.30 -21.14
CA HIS A 227 -0.02 3.90 -20.99
C HIS A 227 -0.60 3.71 -19.58
N ALA A 228 -0.12 2.73 -18.81
CA ALA A 228 -0.56 2.46 -17.43
C ALA A 228 0.62 1.91 -16.60
N PRO A 229 1.57 2.77 -16.21
CA PRO A 229 2.74 2.32 -15.43
C PRO A 229 2.36 1.95 -14.00
N TRP A 230 3.06 0.97 -13.44
CA TRP A 230 3.09 0.74 -12.01
C TRP A 230 4.02 1.75 -11.33
N ILE A 231 3.55 2.32 -10.24
CA ILE A 231 4.32 3.25 -9.41
C ILE A 231 4.51 2.61 -8.03
N THR A 232 5.75 2.27 -7.72
CA THR A 232 6.12 1.69 -6.43
C THR A 232 6.30 2.79 -5.40
N ILE A 233 5.72 2.60 -4.23
CA ILE A 233 5.82 3.49 -3.06
C ILE A 233 6.52 2.73 -1.94
N LYS A 234 7.71 3.15 -1.51
CA LYS A 234 8.35 2.63 -0.30
C LYS A 234 7.56 3.09 0.93
N SER A 235 7.01 2.15 1.69
CA SER A 235 6.06 2.43 2.76
C SER A 235 6.48 1.90 4.14
N ASN A 236 7.78 1.65 4.36
CA ASN A 236 8.29 1.36 5.70
C ASN A 236 7.96 2.51 6.66
N ASP A 237 8.08 3.76 6.22
CA ASP A 237 7.40 4.90 6.84
C ASP A 237 6.08 5.17 6.11
N LYS A 238 4.97 4.79 6.73
CA LYS A 238 3.62 4.95 6.17
C LYS A 238 3.26 6.41 5.95
N LYS A 239 3.75 7.34 6.80
CA LYS A 239 3.45 8.76 6.71
C LYS A 239 4.05 9.32 5.43
N ARG A 240 5.36 9.11 5.24
CA ARG A 240 6.09 9.56 4.06
C ARG A 240 5.58 8.91 2.77
N GLY A 241 5.26 7.60 2.82
CA GLY A 241 4.65 6.89 1.70
C GLY A 241 3.28 7.46 1.28
N ARG A 242 2.41 7.79 2.24
CA ARG A 242 1.08 8.39 1.98
C ARG A 242 1.19 9.76 1.32
N ILE A 243 2.03 10.63 1.88
CA ILE A 243 2.29 11.96 1.34
C ILE A 243 2.78 11.88 -0.11
N ASN A 244 3.76 11.02 -0.37
CA ASN A 244 4.33 10.88 -1.69
C ASN A 244 3.38 10.22 -2.71
N ALA A 245 2.47 9.34 -2.28
CA ALA A 245 1.42 8.81 -3.15
C ALA A 245 0.44 9.92 -3.59
N MET A 246 -0.02 10.77 -2.66
CA MET A 246 -0.89 11.91 -2.98
C MET A 246 -0.17 12.93 -3.87
N ARG A 247 1.09 13.22 -3.55
CA ARG A 247 1.95 14.12 -4.34
C ARG A 247 2.11 13.63 -5.77
N TYR A 248 2.45 12.35 -5.95
CA TYR A 248 2.59 11.75 -7.28
C TYR A 248 1.30 11.86 -8.09
N PHE A 249 0.16 11.52 -7.49
CA PHE A 249 -1.13 11.59 -8.17
C PHE A 249 -1.45 13.01 -8.62
N LEU A 250 -1.41 13.98 -7.71
CA LEU A 250 -1.77 15.36 -8.01
C LEU A 250 -0.79 16.05 -8.96
N ASN A 251 0.49 15.66 -8.91
CA ASN A 251 1.51 16.26 -9.77
C ASN A 251 1.29 15.98 -11.26
N GLN A 252 0.51 14.97 -11.62
CA GLN A 252 0.19 14.62 -13.00
C GLN A 252 -0.80 15.61 -13.67
N PHE A 253 -1.45 16.45 -12.91
CA PHE A 253 -2.52 17.33 -13.40
C PHE A 253 -2.18 18.80 -13.17
N ASP A 254 -2.60 19.63 -14.13
CA ASP A 254 -2.48 21.08 -14.03
C ASP A 254 -3.87 21.69 -13.78
N TYR A 255 -4.33 21.59 -12.53
CA TYR A 255 -5.63 22.06 -12.10
C TYR A 255 -5.58 23.48 -11.54
N ASP A 256 -6.69 24.20 -11.64
CA ASP A 256 -6.82 25.59 -11.25
C ASP A 256 -6.55 25.78 -9.74
N GLY A 257 -5.71 26.73 -9.40
CA GLY A 257 -5.33 27.02 -8.03
C GLY A 257 -4.40 25.98 -7.37
N LYS A 258 -3.74 25.14 -8.15
CA LYS A 258 -2.72 24.19 -7.67
C LYS A 258 -1.60 24.92 -6.93
N ASN A 259 -1.34 24.50 -5.69
CA ASN A 259 -0.20 25.01 -4.94
C ASN A 259 1.06 24.19 -5.27
N THR A 260 1.90 24.73 -6.12
CA THR A 260 3.13 24.07 -6.58
C THR A 260 4.18 23.89 -5.48
N ALA A 261 4.11 24.67 -4.40
CA ALA A 261 4.98 24.47 -3.24
C ALA A 261 4.59 23.21 -2.44
N VAL A 262 3.32 22.78 -2.49
CA VAL A 262 2.82 21.54 -1.89
C VAL A 262 2.95 20.38 -2.88
N VAL A 263 2.45 20.59 -4.11
CA VAL A 263 2.40 19.57 -5.17
C VAL A 263 3.59 19.76 -6.11
N HIS A 264 4.78 19.56 -5.58
CA HIS A 264 6.01 19.47 -6.36
C HIS A 264 6.30 18.03 -6.81
N ASN A 265 7.45 17.78 -7.46
CA ASN A 265 7.83 16.43 -7.83
C ASN A 265 7.90 15.49 -6.62
N PRO A 266 7.41 14.25 -6.74
CA PRO A 266 7.50 13.28 -5.67
C PRO A 266 8.96 12.93 -5.39
N ASP A 267 9.21 12.50 -4.17
CA ASP A 267 10.55 12.10 -3.72
C ASP A 267 11.02 10.83 -4.47
N PRO A 268 12.10 10.90 -5.26
CA PRO A 268 12.58 9.78 -6.06
C PRO A 268 13.16 8.62 -5.23
N LEU A 269 13.45 8.85 -3.95
CA LEU A 269 13.89 7.79 -3.02
C LEU A 269 12.70 6.96 -2.51
N ILE A 270 11.49 7.52 -2.54
CA ILE A 270 10.25 6.89 -2.08
C ILE A 270 9.40 6.37 -3.24
N VAL A 271 9.37 7.12 -4.35
CA VAL A 271 8.51 6.84 -5.52
C VAL A 271 9.36 6.44 -6.71
N ARG A 272 9.08 5.26 -7.26
CA ARG A 272 9.78 4.76 -8.46
C ARG A 272 8.80 4.08 -9.41
N ARG A 273 9.16 3.99 -10.69
CA ARG A 273 8.43 3.17 -11.65
C ARG A 273 8.63 1.68 -11.32
N GLY A 274 7.58 0.86 -11.44
CA GLY A 274 7.55 -0.54 -11.04
C GLY A 274 8.64 -1.39 -11.67
N ARG A 275 8.88 -1.26 -12.99
CA ARG A 275 9.94 -2.01 -13.69
C ARG A 275 11.37 -1.66 -13.22
N LEU A 276 11.56 -0.50 -12.59
CA LEU A 276 12.85 -0.11 -11.99
C LEU A 276 13.01 -0.59 -10.54
N ALA A 277 11.95 -1.17 -9.97
CA ALA A 277 11.92 -1.75 -8.64
C ALA A 277 11.88 -3.29 -8.65
N VAL A 278 12.19 -3.91 -9.79
CA VAL A 278 12.40 -5.36 -9.91
C VAL A 278 13.75 -5.68 -9.31
N GLY A 279 13.78 -6.60 -8.33
CA GLY A 279 15.02 -6.95 -7.60
C GLY A 279 15.26 -6.16 -6.29
N ASP A 280 14.35 -5.21 -5.94
CA ASP A 280 14.36 -4.50 -4.64
C ASP A 280 13.57 -5.25 -3.56
#